data_7f33c85068950fe1a5263a7a4863622a
#
_entry.id   7f33c85068950fe1a5263a7a4863622a
#
_cell.length_a   1.000
_cell.length_b   1.000
_cell.length_c   1.000
_cell.angle_alpha   90.00
_cell.angle_beta   90.00
_cell.angle_gamma   90.00
#
_symmetry.space_group_name_H-M   'P 1'
#
loop_
_entity.id
_entity.type
_entity.pdbx_description
1 polymer ?
#
loop_
_entity_poly.entity_id
_entity_poly.type
_entity_poly.pdbx_seq_one_letter_code
_entity_poly.pdbx_strand_id
1 'polypeptide(L)'
;MSTTTYPLLSLVNDPADLRRLSRPELKTLATELRAFLLDSVSKTGGHLSSNLGTVELTVALHHVFNTPYDRLVWDVGHQTYPHKILTGRRDRMSTLRQLGGLSGFPQRAESEYDT
;
A
#
# COMPACT_ATOMS: atom_id res chain seq x y z
N MET A 1 11.16 8.33 21.22
CA MET A 1 11.05 8.45 19.78
C MET A 1 11.03 7.06 19.14
N SER A 2 10.03 6.82 18.34
CA SER A 2 9.94 5.51 17.67
C SER A 2 10.96 5.46 16.55
N THR A 3 11.73 4.38 16.51
CA THR A 3 12.68 4.10 15.43
C THR A 3 12.21 2.92 14.61
N THR A 4 10.89 2.83 14.40
CA THR A 4 10.33 1.74 13.62
C THR A 4 10.92 1.76 12.22
N THR A 5 11.46 0.63 11.79
CA THR A 5 12.02 0.49 10.45
C THR A 5 11.26 -0.57 9.67
N TYR A 6 11.28 -0.42 8.35
CA TYR A 6 10.59 -1.32 7.45
C TYR A 6 11.57 -1.72 6.34
N PRO A 7 12.53 -2.63 6.65
CA PRO A 7 13.64 -2.91 5.72
C PRO A 7 13.20 -3.36 4.34
N LEU A 8 12.24 -4.29 4.25
CA LEU A 8 11.75 -4.75 2.95
C LEU A 8 10.81 -3.75 2.31
N LEU A 9 9.89 -3.19 3.09
CA LEU A 9 8.91 -2.24 2.56
C LEU A 9 9.62 -1.02 1.97
N SER A 10 10.69 -0.56 2.58
CA SER A 10 11.43 0.61 2.08
C SER A 10 12.13 0.34 0.75
N LEU A 11 12.31 -0.92 0.37
CA LEU A 11 12.88 -1.29 -0.92
C LEU A 11 11.83 -1.45 -2.01
N VAL A 12 10.55 -1.47 -1.65
CA VAL A 12 9.45 -1.63 -2.60
C VAL A 12 8.92 -0.27 -2.98
N ASN A 13 9.39 0.26 -4.09
CA ASN A 13 8.97 1.56 -4.60
C ASN A 13 7.91 1.43 -5.70
N ASP A 14 7.81 0.25 -6.29
CA ASP A 14 6.77 -0.10 -7.25
C ASP A 14 6.52 -1.62 -7.22
N PRO A 15 5.44 -2.09 -7.88
CA PRO A 15 5.16 -3.54 -7.86
C PRO A 15 6.23 -4.41 -8.50
N ALA A 16 7.05 -3.89 -9.40
CA ALA A 16 8.15 -4.67 -9.97
C ALA A 16 9.15 -5.08 -8.89
N ASP A 17 9.42 -4.20 -7.94
CA ASP A 17 10.30 -4.53 -6.81
C ASP A 17 9.69 -5.64 -5.97
N LEU A 18 8.38 -5.59 -5.73
CA LEU A 18 7.68 -6.60 -4.95
C LEU A 18 7.75 -7.97 -5.64
N ARG A 19 7.62 -8.01 -6.96
CA ARG A 19 7.63 -9.27 -7.71
C ARG A 19 8.97 -10.00 -7.65
N ARG A 20 10.03 -9.33 -7.27
CA ARG A 20 11.37 -9.95 -7.12
C ARG A 20 11.56 -10.66 -5.79
N LEU A 21 10.64 -10.48 -4.85
CA LEU A 21 10.78 -11.04 -3.51
C LEU A 21 10.43 -12.53 -3.49
N SER A 22 11.12 -13.28 -2.62
CA SER A 22 10.83 -14.69 -2.37
C SER A 22 9.57 -14.81 -1.51
N ARG A 23 9.02 -16.04 -1.40
CA ARG A 23 7.86 -16.29 -0.55
C ARG A 23 8.08 -15.87 0.91
N PRO A 24 9.18 -16.26 1.56
CA PRO A 24 9.43 -15.79 2.93
C PRO A 24 9.50 -14.26 3.03
N GLU A 25 10.10 -13.62 2.02
CA GLU A 25 10.20 -12.16 1.98
C GLU A 25 8.82 -11.52 1.81
N LEU A 26 7.94 -12.13 1.03
CA LEU A 26 6.58 -11.62 0.88
C LEU A 26 5.81 -11.64 2.19
N LYS A 27 6.01 -12.67 3.02
CA LYS A 27 5.40 -12.74 4.35
C LYS A 27 5.92 -11.63 5.25
N THR A 28 7.22 -11.40 5.22
CA THR A 28 7.85 -10.33 5.98
C THR A 28 7.36 -8.97 5.50
N LEU A 29 7.24 -8.79 4.18
CA LEU A 29 6.71 -7.58 3.61
C LEU A 29 5.29 -7.30 4.11
N ALA A 30 4.44 -8.32 4.13
CA ALA A 30 3.06 -8.16 4.61
C ALA A 30 3.03 -7.72 6.08
N THR A 31 3.91 -8.29 6.91
CA THR A 31 4.03 -7.89 8.31
C THR A 31 4.46 -6.44 8.44
N GLU A 32 5.45 -6.02 7.66
CA GLU A 32 5.94 -4.64 7.66
C GLU A 32 4.87 -3.67 7.14
N LEU A 33 4.17 -4.07 6.09
CA LEU A 33 3.10 -3.26 5.51
C LEU A 33 1.98 -3.05 6.53
N ARG A 34 1.62 -4.09 7.27
CA ARG A 34 0.61 -4.00 8.32
C ARG A 34 1.05 -3.03 9.42
N ALA A 35 2.30 -3.11 9.85
CA ALA A 35 2.84 -2.22 10.88
C ALA A 35 2.89 -0.77 10.40
N PHE A 36 3.31 -0.56 9.16
CA PHE A 36 3.34 0.77 8.55
C PHE A 36 1.93 1.36 8.47
N LEU A 37 0.96 0.54 8.08
CA LEU A 37 -0.43 0.96 7.95
C LEU A 37 -0.99 1.39 9.31
N LEU A 38 -0.75 0.60 10.36
CA LEU A 38 -1.18 0.94 11.72
C LEU A 38 -0.59 2.27 12.16
N ASP A 39 0.70 2.47 11.94
CA ASP A 39 1.37 3.70 12.33
C ASP A 39 0.83 4.89 11.54
N SER A 40 0.66 4.75 10.23
CA SER A 40 0.21 5.84 9.37
C SER A 40 -1.24 6.25 9.67
N VAL A 41 -2.15 5.28 9.74
CA VAL A 41 -3.57 5.57 9.91
C VAL A 41 -3.86 6.09 11.32
N SER A 42 -3.09 5.66 12.31
CA SER A 42 -3.24 6.19 13.67
C SER A 42 -2.96 7.68 13.74
N LYS A 43 -2.16 8.21 12.81
CA LYS A 43 -1.81 9.63 12.76
C LYS A 43 -2.75 10.45 11.88
N THR A 44 -3.20 9.87 10.77
CA THR A 44 -4.01 10.61 9.79
C THR A 44 -5.51 10.36 9.91
N GLY A 45 -5.90 9.27 10.56
CA GLY A 45 -7.26 8.78 10.50
C GLY A 45 -7.53 8.04 9.19
N GLY A 46 -8.70 7.47 9.08
CA GLY A 46 -9.11 6.73 7.89
C GLY A 46 -9.63 5.34 8.24
N HIS A 47 -9.75 4.50 7.22
CA HIS A 47 -10.32 3.17 7.35
C HIS A 47 -9.22 2.16 7.73
N LEU A 48 -9.18 1.75 9.00
CA LEU A 48 -8.14 0.85 9.48
C LEU A 48 -8.50 -0.62 9.28
N SER A 49 -9.66 -1.05 9.78
CA SER A 49 -10.04 -2.48 9.77
C SER A 49 -10.07 -3.07 8.37
N SER A 50 -10.74 -2.39 7.44
CA SER A 50 -10.85 -2.89 6.06
C SER A 50 -9.50 -2.96 5.38
N ASN A 51 -8.60 -2.03 5.68
CA ASN A 51 -7.26 -2.04 5.08
C ASN A 51 -6.35 -3.10 5.70
N LEU A 52 -6.47 -3.36 6.98
CA LEU A 52 -5.75 -4.47 7.59
C LEU A 52 -6.17 -5.81 6.99
N GLY A 53 -7.45 -5.92 6.64
CA GLY A 53 -7.99 -7.13 6.04
C GLY A 53 -7.53 -7.39 4.61
N THR A 54 -6.99 -6.39 3.92
CA THR A 54 -6.57 -6.53 2.53
C THR A 54 -5.04 -6.55 2.34
N VAL A 55 -4.26 -6.56 3.41
CA VAL A 55 -2.79 -6.49 3.30
C VAL A 55 -2.26 -7.67 2.48
N GLU A 56 -2.53 -8.89 2.91
CA GLU A 56 -2.03 -10.09 2.22
C GLU A 56 -2.60 -10.20 0.82
N LEU A 57 -3.87 -9.88 0.64
CA LEU A 57 -4.51 -9.91 -0.68
C LEU A 57 -3.81 -8.95 -1.64
N THR A 58 -3.54 -7.73 -1.19
CA THR A 58 -2.91 -6.71 -2.03
C THR A 58 -1.50 -7.12 -2.43
N VAL A 59 -0.73 -7.66 -1.48
CA VAL A 59 0.61 -8.18 -1.77
C VAL A 59 0.53 -9.28 -2.81
N ALA A 60 -0.41 -10.22 -2.65
CA ALA A 60 -0.57 -11.33 -3.58
C ALA A 60 -0.97 -10.85 -4.98
N LEU A 61 -1.89 -9.90 -5.07
CA LEU A 61 -2.35 -9.37 -6.35
C LEU A 61 -1.21 -8.71 -7.12
N HIS A 62 -0.41 -7.89 -6.44
CA HIS A 62 0.73 -7.23 -7.10
C HIS A 62 1.87 -8.20 -7.40
N HIS A 63 1.95 -9.31 -6.70
CA HIS A 63 2.94 -10.34 -7.00
C HIS A 63 2.55 -11.16 -8.22
N VAL A 64 1.25 -11.51 -8.34
CA VAL A 64 0.77 -12.39 -9.39
C VAL A 64 0.53 -11.63 -10.70
N PHE A 65 -0.03 -10.44 -10.63
CA PHE A 65 -0.39 -9.66 -11.80
C PHE A 65 0.64 -8.59 -12.10
N ASN A 66 0.81 -8.29 -13.38
CA ASN A 66 1.78 -7.29 -13.85
C ASN A 66 1.10 -5.92 -13.94
N THR A 67 0.91 -5.28 -12.78
CA THR A 67 0.33 -3.93 -12.74
C THR A 67 1.39 -2.89 -13.14
N PRO A 68 1.02 -1.79 -13.80
CA PRO A 68 -0.33 -1.35 -14.15
C PRO A 68 -0.85 -1.91 -15.48
N TYR A 69 -0.08 -2.76 -16.18
CA TYR A 69 -0.56 -3.38 -17.41
C TYR A 69 -1.83 -4.16 -17.15
N ASP A 70 -1.80 -5.05 -16.15
CA ASP A 70 -3.01 -5.65 -15.58
C ASP A 70 -3.62 -4.63 -14.63
N ARG A 71 -4.94 -4.48 -14.67
CA ARG A 71 -5.62 -3.45 -13.90
C ARG A 71 -6.34 -4.03 -12.70
N LEU A 72 -6.18 -3.38 -11.55
CA LEU A 72 -6.91 -3.72 -10.34
C LEU A 72 -8.04 -2.70 -10.17
N VAL A 73 -9.27 -3.17 -10.17
CA VAL A 73 -10.44 -2.35 -9.93
C VAL A 73 -11.01 -2.73 -8.57
N TRP A 74 -11.14 -1.76 -7.69
CA TRP A 74 -11.58 -1.99 -6.31
C TRP A 74 -13.04 -1.58 -6.15
N ASP A 75 -13.85 -2.46 -5.57
CA ASP A 75 -15.23 -2.15 -5.25
C ASP A 75 -15.24 -1.19 -4.05
N VAL A 76 -15.84 -0.02 -4.22
CA VAL A 76 -15.82 1.13 -3.32
C VAL A 76 -14.44 1.77 -3.17
N GLY A 77 -13.40 1.01 -2.81
CA GLY A 77 -12.03 1.51 -2.80
C GLY A 77 -11.49 2.01 -1.48
N HIS A 78 -12.27 1.98 -0.39
CA HIS A 78 -11.80 2.44 0.93
C HIS A 78 -10.77 1.50 1.57
N GLN A 79 -10.55 0.33 0.99
CA GLN A 79 -9.63 -0.70 1.48
C GLN A 79 -8.32 -0.72 0.68
N THR A 80 -7.96 0.39 0.02
CA THR A 80 -6.85 0.40 -0.93
C THR A 80 -5.58 1.09 -0.43
N TYR A 81 -5.45 1.31 0.88
CA TYR A 81 -4.24 1.92 1.42
C TYR A 81 -2.99 1.06 1.17
N PRO A 82 -3.04 -0.28 1.35
CA PRO A 82 -1.89 -1.11 0.99
C PRO A 82 -1.50 -0.96 -0.49
N HIS A 83 -2.49 -0.86 -1.38
CA HIS A 83 -2.24 -0.64 -2.79
C HIS A 83 -1.48 0.67 -3.02
N LYS A 84 -1.88 1.75 -2.37
CA LYS A 84 -1.19 3.05 -2.49
C LYS A 84 0.24 2.97 -1.98
N ILE A 85 0.44 2.31 -0.85
CA ILE A 85 1.77 2.15 -0.25
C ILE A 85 2.70 1.39 -1.21
N LEU A 86 2.21 0.31 -1.82
CA LEU A 86 3.01 -0.54 -2.69
C LEU A 86 3.22 0.03 -4.10
N THR A 87 2.47 1.06 -4.46
CA THR A 87 2.54 1.66 -5.80
C THR A 87 3.19 3.04 -5.79
N GLY A 88 4.13 3.24 -4.89
CA GLY A 88 5.01 4.41 -4.93
C GLY A 88 4.57 5.60 -4.09
N ARG A 89 3.52 5.45 -3.28
CA ARG A 89 2.99 6.56 -2.49
C ARG A 89 3.24 6.41 -0.99
N ARG A 90 4.12 5.47 -0.61
CA ARG A 90 4.47 5.23 0.80
C ARG A 90 4.84 6.51 1.53
N ASP A 91 5.73 7.32 0.92
CA ASP A 91 6.26 8.51 1.56
C ASP A 91 5.24 9.64 1.66
N ARG A 92 4.11 9.52 0.96
CA ARG A 92 3.04 10.50 1.00
C ARG A 92 1.86 10.07 1.87
N MET A 93 1.95 8.92 2.53
CA MET A 93 0.84 8.43 3.37
C MET A 93 0.52 9.37 4.53
N SER A 94 1.47 10.19 4.97
CA SER A 94 1.22 11.21 5.98
C SER A 94 0.24 12.29 5.50
N THR A 95 0.01 12.40 4.20
CA THR A 95 -0.92 13.37 3.60
C THR A 95 -2.30 12.78 3.33
N LEU A 96 -2.52 11.52 3.72
CA LEU A 96 -3.77 10.82 3.44
C LEU A 96 -4.97 11.61 4.00
N ARG A 97 -5.95 11.85 3.14
CA ARG A 97 -7.19 12.57 3.46
C ARG A 97 -6.97 14.02 3.88
N GLN A 98 -5.78 14.56 3.64
CA GLN A 98 -5.48 15.97 3.88
C GLN A 98 -5.72 16.78 2.62
N LEU A 99 -5.99 18.08 2.77
CA LEU A 99 -6.17 18.96 1.63
C LEU A 99 -4.89 18.98 0.78
N GLY A 100 -5.03 18.68 -0.51
CA GLY A 100 -3.88 18.60 -1.41
C GLY A 100 -3.06 17.33 -1.26
N GLY A 101 -3.45 16.42 -0.36
CA GLY A 101 -2.76 15.16 -0.14
C GLY A 101 -3.42 13.99 -0.85
N LEU A 102 -3.08 12.77 -0.42
CA LEU A 102 -3.62 11.56 -1.00
C LEU A 102 -5.10 11.38 -0.66
N SER A 103 -5.86 10.92 -1.65
CA SER A 103 -7.26 10.55 -1.46
C SER A 103 -7.36 9.25 -0.64
N GLY A 104 -8.44 9.10 0.11
CA GLY A 104 -8.75 7.85 0.80
C GLY A 104 -9.29 6.76 -0.13
N PHE A 105 -9.41 7.04 -1.41
CA PHE A 105 -9.90 6.12 -2.45
C PHE A 105 -8.93 6.11 -3.62
N PRO A 106 -8.99 5.11 -4.53
CA PRO A 106 -8.20 5.15 -5.74
C PRO A 106 -8.47 6.41 -6.54
N GLN A 107 -7.41 6.97 -7.11
CA GLN A 107 -7.50 8.24 -7.81
C GLN A 107 -6.54 8.21 -8.99
N ARG A 108 -7.07 8.14 -10.20
CA ARG A 108 -6.24 8.05 -11.40
C ARG A 108 -5.27 9.21 -11.52
N ALA A 109 -5.66 10.39 -11.04
CA ALA A 109 -4.80 11.56 -11.07
C ALA A 109 -3.56 11.41 -10.18
N GLU A 110 -3.58 10.51 -9.19
CA GLU A 110 -2.44 10.27 -8.32
C GLU A 110 -1.45 9.29 -8.95
N SER A 111 -1.93 8.29 -9.68
CA SER A 111 -1.08 7.19 -10.12
C SER A 111 -1.69 6.41 -11.27
N GLU A 112 -0.83 5.96 -12.18
CA GLU A 112 -1.23 5.06 -13.26
C GLU A 112 -1.70 3.70 -12.75
N TYR A 113 -1.40 3.37 -11.50
CA TYR A 113 -1.83 2.10 -10.89
C TYR A 113 -3.28 2.16 -10.41
N ASP A 114 -3.88 3.33 -10.34
CA ASP A 114 -5.27 3.48 -9.94
C ASP A 114 -6.17 3.49 -11.17
N THR A 115 -7.35 2.91 -11.01
CA THR A 115 -8.32 2.79 -12.10
C THR A 115 -9.60 3.52 -11.76
#